data_5eccae532564355821f75c90056df1d5
#
_entry.id   5eccae532564355821f75c90056df1d5
#
_cell.length_a   1.000
_cell.length_b   1.000
_cell.length_c   1.000
_cell.angle_alpha   90.00
_cell.angle_beta   90.00
_cell.angle_gamma   90.00
#
_symmetry.space_group_name_H-M   'P 1'
#
loop_
_entity.id
_entity.type
_entity.pdbx_description
1 polymer ?
#
loop_
_entity_poly.entity_id
_entity_poly.type
_entity_poly.pdbx_seq_one_letter_code
_entity_poly.pdbx_strand_id
1 'polypeptide(L)'
;TGLELPMFTRKTRLVGVDLSEPMLQRARDRVQAESLSNVEGLVKMDAMNLAFPDASFDCAVAPYVLTVVPDPHATLDELARVVKPGGEIVLVNHIGAETGPIAAIEAFMGRHAASLGWRPEFPWRIIGDWIERREDIVLTERRRLNPLGLFTLARMTRR
;
A
#
# COMPACT_ATOMS: atom_id res chain seq x y z
N THR A 1 -9.32 -5.82 5.74
CA THR A 1 -10.30 -5.75 6.85
C THR A 1 -11.05 -4.42 6.93
N GLY A 2 -10.68 -3.42 6.12
CA GLY A 2 -11.34 -2.12 6.05
C GLY A 2 -11.18 -1.24 7.30
N LEU A 3 -10.13 -1.46 8.08
CA LEU A 3 -9.89 -0.68 9.32
C LEU A 3 -9.72 0.82 9.05
N GLU A 4 -9.19 1.18 7.92
CA GLU A 4 -8.96 2.56 7.49
C GLU A 4 -10.18 3.22 6.83
N LEU A 5 -11.19 2.45 6.40
CA LEU A 5 -12.36 2.99 5.70
C LEU A 5 -13.09 4.10 6.46
N PRO A 6 -13.27 4.00 7.80
CA PRO A 6 -13.92 5.06 8.57
C PRO A 6 -13.10 6.35 8.69
N MET A 7 -11.80 6.30 8.40
CA MET A 7 -10.89 7.45 8.51
C MET A 7 -11.01 8.41 7.33
N PHE A 8 -11.57 7.95 6.21
CA PHE A 8 -11.81 8.79 5.05
C PHE A 8 -13.05 9.66 5.25
N THR A 9 -12.98 10.87 4.71
CA THR A 9 -14.16 11.78 4.75
C THR A 9 -15.31 11.18 3.98
N ARG A 10 -16.55 11.45 4.41
CA ARG A 10 -17.77 10.96 3.74
C ARG A 10 -17.95 11.51 2.31
N LYS A 11 -17.17 12.53 1.93
CA LYS A 11 -17.16 13.07 0.57
C LYS A 11 -16.25 12.27 -0.39
N THR A 12 -15.37 11.42 0.14
CA THR A 12 -14.48 10.59 -0.66
C THR A 12 -15.22 9.34 -1.11
N ARG A 13 -15.25 9.07 -2.40
CA ARG A 13 -15.80 7.83 -2.97
C ARG A 13 -14.71 6.76 -2.89
N LEU A 14 -15.00 5.62 -2.30
CA LEU A 14 -14.01 4.58 -2.01
C LEU A 14 -14.34 3.27 -2.73
N VAL A 15 -13.32 2.68 -3.33
CA VAL A 15 -13.35 1.28 -3.77
C VAL A 15 -12.21 0.55 -3.08
N GLY A 16 -12.54 -0.52 -2.35
CA GLY A 16 -11.55 -1.37 -1.69
C GLY A 16 -11.28 -2.64 -2.50
N VAL A 17 -10.02 -3.04 -2.54
CA VAL A 17 -9.54 -4.23 -3.26
C VAL A 17 -8.75 -5.11 -2.30
N ASP A 18 -9.00 -6.41 -2.32
CA ASP A 18 -8.21 -7.41 -1.61
C ASP A 18 -8.28 -8.75 -2.36
N LEU A 19 -7.23 -9.54 -2.32
CA LEU A 19 -7.24 -10.89 -2.89
C LEU A 19 -7.99 -11.89 -1.98
N SER A 20 -8.07 -11.60 -0.70
CA SER A 20 -8.63 -12.44 0.34
C SER A 20 -10.13 -12.19 0.56
N GLU A 21 -10.98 -13.13 0.14
CA GLU A 21 -12.43 -13.04 0.39
C GLU A 21 -12.79 -12.91 1.89
N PRO A 22 -12.12 -13.63 2.82
CA PRO A 22 -12.38 -13.43 4.25
C PRO A 22 -12.07 -12.00 4.74
N MET A 23 -11.05 -11.32 4.16
CA MET A 23 -10.75 -9.92 4.51
C MET A 23 -11.79 -8.96 3.95
N LEU A 24 -12.25 -9.19 2.72
CA LEU A 24 -13.35 -8.44 2.12
C LEU A 24 -14.66 -8.62 2.90
N GLN A 25 -14.95 -9.82 3.39
CA GLN A 25 -16.14 -10.03 4.21
C GLN A 25 -16.09 -9.20 5.51
N ARG A 26 -14.96 -9.18 6.21
CA ARG A 26 -14.78 -8.31 7.38
C ARG A 26 -14.92 -6.82 7.05
N ALA A 27 -14.46 -6.42 5.87
CA ALA A 27 -14.63 -5.04 5.42
C ALA A 27 -16.10 -4.73 5.13
N ARG A 28 -16.87 -5.64 4.52
CA ARG A 28 -18.33 -5.50 4.31
C ARG A 28 -19.08 -5.37 5.63
N ASP A 29 -18.76 -6.24 6.60
CA ASP A 29 -19.37 -6.20 7.93
C ASP A 29 -19.13 -4.83 8.60
N ARG A 30 -17.92 -4.27 8.47
CA ARG A 30 -17.57 -2.95 8.96
C ARG A 30 -18.33 -1.84 8.23
N VAL A 31 -18.37 -1.88 6.91
CA VAL A 31 -19.15 -0.91 6.10
C VAL A 31 -20.59 -0.85 6.56
N GLN A 32 -21.19 -2.01 6.81
CA GLN A 32 -22.57 -2.10 7.30
C GLN A 32 -22.68 -1.58 8.75
N ALA A 33 -21.83 -2.04 9.66
CA ALA A 33 -21.87 -1.67 11.08
C ALA A 33 -21.69 -0.16 11.30
N GLU A 34 -20.80 0.48 10.51
CA GLU A 34 -20.46 1.89 10.63
C GLU A 34 -21.19 2.77 9.61
N SER A 35 -22.13 2.18 8.83
CA SER A 35 -22.93 2.88 7.79
C SER A 35 -22.07 3.73 6.85
N LEU A 36 -21.00 3.13 6.29
CA LEU A 36 -20.03 3.81 5.42
C LEU A 36 -20.59 3.95 3.99
N SER A 37 -21.53 4.86 3.78
CA SER A 37 -22.21 5.06 2.50
C SER A 37 -21.30 5.56 1.36
N ASN A 38 -20.09 5.99 1.68
CA ASN A 38 -19.08 6.44 0.72
C ASN A 38 -18.21 5.30 0.16
N VAL A 39 -18.38 4.06 0.63
CA VAL A 39 -17.74 2.86 0.08
C VAL A 39 -18.63 2.32 -1.03
N GLU A 40 -18.19 2.50 -2.29
CA GLU A 40 -18.97 2.13 -3.48
C GLU A 40 -18.77 0.66 -3.89
N GLY A 41 -17.65 0.08 -3.50
CA GLY A 41 -17.35 -1.31 -3.81
C GLY A 41 -16.24 -1.91 -2.95
N LEU A 42 -16.37 -3.22 -2.71
CA LEU A 42 -15.33 -4.06 -2.11
C LEU A 42 -15.18 -5.27 -3.02
N VAL A 43 -14.06 -5.30 -3.76
CA VAL A 43 -13.87 -6.19 -4.91
C VAL A 43 -12.71 -7.14 -4.67
N LYS A 44 -12.93 -8.43 -4.93
CA LYS A 44 -11.85 -9.41 -4.94
C LYS A 44 -11.00 -9.24 -6.20
N MET A 45 -9.75 -8.84 -6.03
CA MET A 45 -8.88 -8.52 -7.15
C MET A 45 -7.40 -8.62 -6.74
N ASP A 46 -6.55 -9.01 -7.68
CA ASP A 46 -5.11 -8.99 -7.49
C ASP A 46 -4.57 -7.58 -7.69
N ALA A 47 -3.81 -7.08 -6.72
CA ALA A 47 -3.18 -5.76 -6.79
C ALA A 47 -2.10 -5.65 -7.90
N MET A 48 -1.59 -6.78 -8.39
CA MET A 48 -0.66 -6.85 -9.52
C MET A 48 -1.36 -6.83 -10.90
N ASN A 49 -2.69 -6.90 -10.92
CA ASN A 49 -3.49 -6.89 -12.16
C ASN A 49 -4.89 -6.33 -11.86
N LEU A 50 -4.98 -5.00 -11.78
CA LEU A 50 -6.22 -4.30 -11.44
C LEU A 50 -7.14 -4.20 -12.66
N ALA A 51 -8.36 -4.74 -12.56
CA ALA A 51 -9.37 -4.69 -13.62
C ALA A 51 -10.10 -3.32 -13.68
N PHE A 52 -9.35 -2.24 -13.48
CA PHE A 52 -9.83 -0.87 -13.66
C PHE A 52 -9.21 -0.25 -14.90
N PRO A 53 -9.90 0.65 -15.59
CA PRO A 53 -9.31 1.42 -16.69
C PRO A 53 -8.14 2.30 -16.20
N ASP A 54 -7.27 2.71 -17.13
CA ASP A 54 -6.23 3.68 -16.85
C ASP A 54 -6.83 5.00 -16.35
N ALA A 55 -6.11 5.69 -15.48
CA ALA A 55 -6.51 7.02 -14.98
C ALA A 55 -7.94 7.09 -14.43
N SER A 56 -8.37 6.07 -13.68
CA SER A 56 -9.73 5.97 -13.11
C SER A 56 -9.87 6.66 -11.77
N PHE A 57 -8.78 6.80 -11.01
CA PHE A 57 -8.80 7.25 -9.62
C PHE A 57 -7.98 8.53 -9.42
N ASP A 58 -8.45 9.40 -8.53
CA ASP A 58 -7.72 10.59 -8.12
C ASP A 58 -6.59 10.24 -7.13
N CYS A 59 -6.74 9.14 -6.40
CA CYS A 59 -5.76 8.67 -5.43
C CYS A 59 -5.84 7.15 -5.27
N ALA A 60 -4.69 6.50 -5.08
CA ALA A 60 -4.58 5.11 -4.65
C ALA A 60 -3.84 5.04 -3.31
N VAL A 61 -4.42 4.32 -2.34
CA VAL A 61 -3.82 4.12 -1.01
C VAL A 61 -3.57 2.63 -0.81
N ALA A 62 -2.31 2.26 -0.60
CA ALA A 62 -1.91 0.86 -0.45
C ALA A 62 -1.13 0.64 0.87
N PRO A 63 -1.87 0.43 2.00
CA PRO A 63 -1.24 0.13 3.27
C PRO A 63 -0.89 -1.36 3.34
N TYR A 64 0.36 -1.66 3.69
CA TYR A 64 0.89 -3.01 3.96
C TYR A 64 0.81 -4.01 2.80
N VAL A 65 0.58 -3.55 1.58
CA VAL A 65 0.41 -4.40 0.40
C VAL A 65 1.74 -4.87 -0.16
N LEU A 66 2.70 -3.95 -0.34
CA LEU A 66 3.96 -4.25 -1.05
C LEU A 66 4.83 -5.32 -0.39
N THR A 67 4.69 -5.49 0.92
CA THR A 67 5.45 -6.50 1.68
C THR A 67 4.90 -7.93 1.54
N VAL A 68 3.69 -8.10 1.02
CA VAL A 68 3.01 -9.39 0.93
C VAL A 68 2.72 -9.85 -0.50
N VAL A 69 2.85 -8.96 -1.49
CA VAL A 69 2.68 -9.33 -2.91
C VAL A 69 3.93 -10.03 -3.46
N PRO A 70 3.78 -10.97 -4.40
CA PRO A 70 4.91 -11.62 -5.07
C PRO A 70 5.81 -10.64 -5.82
N ASP A 71 5.20 -9.69 -6.56
CA ASP A 71 5.91 -8.66 -7.35
C ASP A 71 5.46 -7.24 -6.94
N PRO A 72 6.25 -6.56 -6.09
CA PRO A 72 5.97 -5.18 -5.71
C PRO A 72 6.02 -4.19 -6.87
N HIS A 73 6.87 -4.41 -7.88
CA HIS A 73 6.96 -3.52 -9.04
C HIS A 73 5.70 -3.60 -9.92
N ALA A 74 5.19 -4.80 -10.17
CA ALA A 74 3.92 -4.96 -10.88
C ALA A 74 2.76 -4.27 -10.15
N THR A 75 2.73 -4.37 -8.81
CA THR A 75 1.73 -3.65 -8.00
C THR A 75 1.89 -2.14 -8.13
N LEU A 76 3.11 -1.60 -8.05
CA LEU A 76 3.36 -0.17 -8.20
C LEU A 76 3.00 0.34 -9.61
N ASP A 77 3.26 -0.46 -10.65
CA ASP A 77 2.88 -0.13 -12.02
C ASP A 77 1.36 -0.06 -12.19
N GLU A 78 0.61 -0.99 -11.60
CA GLU A 78 -0.85 -0.97 -11.62
C GLU A 78 -1.42 0.23 -10.83
N LEU A 79 -0.88 0.54 -9.66
CA LEU A 79 -1.28 1.74 -8.92
C LEU A 79 -1.03 3.01 -9.73
N ALA A 80 0.14 3.10 -10.40
CA ALA A 80 0.46 4.23 -11.26
C ALA A 80 -0.46 4.29 -12.50
N ARG A 81 -0.80 3.14 -13.09
CA ARG A 81 -1.68 3.08 -14.26
C ARG A 81 -3.08 3.58 -13.96
N VAL A 82 -3.64 3.15 -12.84
CA VAL A 82 -5.04 3.48 -12.49
C VAL A 82 -5.23 4.88 -11.90
N VAL A 83 -4.17 5.51 -11.38
CA VAL A 83 -4.23 6.87 -10.86
C VAL A 83 -4.11 7.87 -12.00
N LYS A 84 -4.93 8.91 -12.00
CA LYS A 84 -4.92 9.99 -13.02
C LYS A 84 -3.60 10.78 -12.98
N PRO A 85 -3.19 11.41 -14.10
CA PRO A 85 -2.20 12.48 -14.05
C PRO A 85 -2.61 13.58 -13.06
N GLY A 86 -1.69 14.03 -12.22
CA GLY A 86 -1.96 14.92 -11.08
C GLY A 86 -2.47 14.23 -9.83
N GLY A 87 -2.82 12.95 -9.90
CA GLY A 87 -3.29 12.16 -8.77
C GLY A 87 -2.16 11.62 -7.88
N GLU A 88 -2.53 11.07 -6.73
CA GLU A 88 -1.58 10.66 -5.70
C GLU A 88 -1.57 9.13 -5.48
N ILE A 89 -0.39 8.59 -5.19
CA ILE A 89 -0.20 7.24 -4.67
C ILE A 89 0.36 7.34 -3.27
N VAL A 90 -0.33 6.75 -2.30
CA VAL A 90 0.07 6.77 -0.89
C VAL A 90 0.34 5.35 -0.43
N LEU A 91 1.56 5.10 0.01
CA LEU A 91 2.02 3.81 0.52
C LEU A 91 2.31 3.92 2.01
N VAL A 92 1.93 2.91 2.77
CA VAL A 92 2.35 2.71 4.15
C VAL A 92 2.82 1.28 4.29
N ASN A 93 4.12 1.07 4.52
CA ASN A 93 4.69 -0.27 4.64
C ASN A 93 5.72 -0.33 5.76
N HIS A 94 5.92 -1.52 6.30
CA HIS A 94 7.09 -1.80 7.10
C HIS A 94 8.29 -1.82 6.15
N ILE A 95 9.16 -0.84 6.28
CA ILE A 95 10.42 -0.77 5.52
C ILE A 95 11.54 -0.95 6.52
N GLY A 96 12.35 -1.99 6.32
CA GLY A 96 13.47 -2.33 7.16
C GLY A 96 14.43 -1.17 7.36
N ALA A 97 15.12 -1.12 8.49
CA ALA A 97 16.11 -0.10 8.76
C ALA A 97 17.26 -0.22 7.75
N GLU A 98 17.56 0.86 7.05
CA GLU A 98 18.64 0.87 6.03
C GLU A 98 20.03 0.84 6.67
N THR A 99 20.17 1.32 7.91
CA THR A 99 21.45 1.41 8.63
C THR A 99 21.24 1.38 10.15
N GLY A 100 22.30 1.05 10.88
CA GLY A 100 22.32 1.12 12.35
C GLY A 100 22.02 -0.20 13.06
N PRO A 101 22.03 -0.20 14.40
CA PRO A 101 21.87 -1.43 15.20
C PRO A 101 20.51 -2.10 15.00
N ILE A 102 19.47 -1.34 14.67
CA ILE A 102 18.12 -1.88 14.38
C ILE A 102 18.17 -2.74 13.10
N ALA A 103 18.89 -2.30 12.06
CA ALA A 103 19.06 -3.08 10.83
C ALA A 103 19.74 -4.43 11.10
N ALA A 104 20.72 -4.47 11.99
CA ALA A 104 21.40 -5.73 12.38
C ALA A 104 20.44 -6.67 13.15
N ILE A 105 19.60 -6.14 14.02
CA ILE A 105 18.59 -6.91 14.76
C ILE A 105 17.52 -7.44 13.81
N GLU A 106 17.03 -6.62 12.89
CA GLU A 106 16.05 -7.03 11.88
C GLU A 106 16.60 -8.11 10.96
N ALA A 107 17.86 -7.99 10.51
CA ALA A 107 18.54 -9.00 9.70
C ALA A 107 18.74 -10.32 10.47
N PHE A 108 19.01 -10.27 11.77
CA PHE A 108 19.10 -11.47 12.61
C PHE A 108 17.74 -12.14 12.79
N MET A 109 16.70 -11.38 13.07
CA MET A 109 15.32 -11.88 13.21
C MET A 109 14.76 -12.40 11.89
N GLY A 110 15.09 -11.76 10.77
CA GLY A 110 14.61 -12.13 9.43
C GLY A 110 15.00 -13.54 9.00
N ARG A 111 16.18 -13.99 9.40
CA ARG A 111 16.64 -15.37 9.13
C ARG A 111 15.75 -16.45 9.77
N HIS A 112 15.06 -16.13 10.85
CA HIS A 112 14.17 -17.07 11.57
C HIS A 112 12.70 -16.84 11.24
N ALA A 113 12.33 -15.67 10.74
CA ALA A 113 10.96 -15.28 10.44
C ALA A 113 10.51 -15.66 9.01
N ALA A 114 11.44 -15.98 8.12
CA ALA A 114 11.13 -16.40 6.75
C ALA A 114 10.24 -17.66 6.69
N SER A 115 10.35 -18.56 7.68
CA SER A 115 9.48 -19.73 7.82
C SER A 115 8.03 -19.40 8.22
N LEU A 116 7.78 -18.17 8.68
CA LEU A 116 6.46 -17.68 9.10
C LEU A 116 5.79 -16.79 8.04
N GLY A 117 6.37 -16.69 6.84
CA GLY A 117 5.85 -15.86 5.75
C GLY A 117 6.03 -14.35 5.97
N TRP A 118 6.72 -13.96 7.03
CA TRP A 118 7.03 -12.58 7.30
C TRP A 118 8.33 -12.19 6.58
N ARG A 119 8.29 -11.14 5.74
CA ARG A 119 9.48 -10.56 5.11
C ARG A 119 9.90 -9.31 5.90
N PRO A 120 10.75 -9.44 6.92
CA PRO A 120 11.21 -8.31 7.74
C PRO A 120 12.10 -7.35 6.94
N GLU A 121 12.65 -7.80 5.82
CA GLU A 121 13.55 -7.04 4.97
C GLU A 121 12.85 -6.60 3.67
N PHE A 122 11.93 -5.62 3.76
CA PHE A 122 11.47 -4.89 2.58
C PHE A 122 12.27 -3.59 2.48
N PRO A 123 13.36 -3.56 1.69
CA PRO A 123 14.23 -2.39 1.62
C PRO A 123 13.57 -1.29 0.80
N TRP A 124 13.81 -0.04 1.20
CA TRP A 124 13.35 1.13 0.46
C TRP A 124 13.75 1.13 -1.01
N ARG A 125 14.90 0.57 -1.36
CA ARG A 125 15.41 0.50 -2.74
C ARG A 125 14.38 -0.07 -3.73
N ILE A 126 13.50 -0.98 -3.30
CA ILE A 126 12.45 -1.54 -4.18
C ILE A 126 11.53 -0.42 -4.70
N ILE A 127 11.13 0.49 -3.83
CA ILE A 127 10.30 1.65 -4.20
C ILE A 127 11.17 2.73 -4.86
N GLY A 128 12.36 3.00 -4.31
CA GLY A 128 13.29 4.02 -4.82
C GLY A 128 13.72 3.75 -6.26
N ASP A 129 14.21 2.54 -6.53
CA ASP A 129 14.64 2.14 -7.88
C ASP A 129 13.47 2.14 -8.89
N TRP A 130 12.25 1.87 -8.41
CA TRP A 130 11.07 1.96 -9.26
C TRP A 130 10.75 3.42 -9.61
N ILE A 131 10.81 4.35 -8.64
CA ILE A 131 10.59 5.78 -8.87
C ILE A 131 11.65 6.34 -9.84
N GLU A 132 12.93 6.00 -9.62
CA GLU A 132 14.05 6.49 -10.45
C GLU A 132 13.94 6.08 -11.92
N ARG A 133 13.29 4.96 -12.20
CA ARG A 133 13.07 4.48 -13.59
C ARG A 133 11.85 5.10 -14.27
N ARG A 134 11.10 5.96 -13.57
CA ARG A 134 9.84 6.54 -14.09
C ARG A 134 9.92 8.07 -14.13
N GLU A 135 9.68 8.62 -15.32
CA GLU A 135 9.62 10.08 -15.53
C GLU A 135 8.28 10.67 -15.09
N ASP A 136 7.25 9.83 -15.02
CA ASP A 136 5.88 10.23 -14.70
C ASP A 136 5.53 10.16 -13.20
N ILE A 137 6.47 9.74 -12.34
CA ILE A 137 6.26 9.63 -10.89
C ILE A 137 7.23 10.54 -10.13
N VAL A 138 6.68 11.30 -9.19
CA VAL A 138 7.48 12.17 -8.31
C VAL A 138 7.22 11.82 -6.85
N LEU A 139 8.28 11.49 -6.12
CA LEU A 139 8.21 11.36 -4.66
C LEU A 139 8.02 12.73 -4.02
N THR A 140 6.88 12.95 -3.38
CA THR A 140 6.53 14.22 -2.72
C THR A 140 6.75 14.18 -1.22
N GLU A 141 6.66 13.01 -0.61
CA GLU A 141 6.90 12.84 0.82
C GLU A 141 7.43 11.44 1.12
N ARG A 142 8.44 11.36 1.98
CA ARG A 142 8.88 10.13 2.63
C ARG A 142 9.13 10.40 4.10
N ARG A 143 8.40 9.74 4.99
CA ARG A 143 8.63 9.88 6.44
C ARG A 143 8.38 8.58 7.19
N ARG A 144 9.11 8.41 8.26
CA ARG A 144 8.87 7.32 9.22
C ARG A 144 7.68 7.67 10.12
N LEU A 145 6.85 6.68 10.42
CA LEU A 145 5.69 6.81 11.30
C LEU A 145 5.99 6.28 12.70
N ASN A 146 5.45 6.96 13.72
CA ASN A 146 5.46 6.45 15.09
C ASN A 146 4.43 5.31 15.28
N PRO A 147 4.63 4.38 16.22
CA PRO A 147 5.73 4.31 17.16
C PRO A 147 7.00 3.67 16.55
N LEU A 148 8.17 4.04 17.10
CA LEU A 148 9.49 3.46 16.82
C LEU A 148 10.00 3.60 15.37
N GLY A 149 9.29 4.30 14.47
CA GLY A 149 9.70 4.45 13.07
C GLY A 149 9.69 3.15 12.27
N LEU A 150 8.92 2.14 12.70
CA LEU A 150 8.83 0.83 12.04
C LEU A 150 8.12 0.88 10.68
N PHE A 151 7.26 1.86 10.50
CA PHE A 151 6.53 2.05 9.25
C PHE A 151 7.02 3.30 8.52
N THR A 152 7.01 3.25 7.22
CA THR A 152 7.32 4.38 6.35
C THR A 152 6.07 4.72 5.53
N LEU A 153 5.72 6.00 5.53
CA LEU A 153 4.78 6.58 4.59
C LEU A 153 5.59 7.13 3.41
N ALA A 154 5.16 6.77 2.21
CA ALA A 154 5.62 7.38 0.96
C ALA A 154 4.41 7.94 0.21
N ARG A 155 4.49 9.20 -0.20
CA ARG A 155 3.51 9.84 -1.07
C ARG A 155 4.17 10.21 -2.37
N MET A 156 3.53 9.87 -3.46
CA MET A 156 4.00 10.14 -4.81
C MET A 156 2.88 10.80 -5.61
N THR A 157 3.25 11.67 -6.53
CA THR A 157 2.33 12.26 -7.50
C THR A 157 2.63 11.71 -8.89
N ARG A 158 1.61 11.29 -9.63
CA ARG A 158 1.71 10.98 -11.05
C ARG A 158 1.63 12.29 -11.83
N ARG A 159 2.62 12.54 -12.72
CA ARG A 159 2.65 13.68 -13.65
C ARG A 159 1.74 13.47 -14.84
#